data_65fa689ed250d1179006db297ae539d7
#
_entry.id   65fa689ed250d1179006db297ae539d7
#
_cell.length_a   1.000
_cell.length_b   1.000
_cell.length_c   1.000
_cell.angle_alpha   90.00
_cell.angle_beta   90.00
_cell.angle_gamma   90.00
#
_symmetry.space_group_name_H-M   'P 1'
#
loop_
_entity.id
_entity.type
_entity.pdbx_description
1 polymer ?
#
loop_
_entity_poly.entity_id
_entity_poly.type
_entity_poly.pdbx_seq_one_letter_code
_entity_poly.pdbx_strand_id
1 'polypeptide(L)'
;AGGQLPASDRKVFRQALREVRRESRAVILDGQQARREAANLLQQPTLDANALAAALERARNADATIRSRLEQRIVEFAASSPLDDRKLLADALLRHVGRQRPIPAKNTP
;
A
#
# COMPACT_ATOMS: atom_id res chain seq x y z
N ALA A 1 25.26 8.65 3.27
CA ALA A 1 24.58 8.60 2.05
C ALA A 1 23.31 9.40 2.07
N GLY A 2 23.22 10.33 1.15
CA GLY A 2 22.11 11.23 1.08
C GLY A 2 20.82 10.52 0.77
N GLY A 3 19.74 11.01 1.29
CA GLY A 3 18.42 10.49 1.01
C GLY A 3 17.94 9.41 1.95
N GLN A 4 18.73 9.05 2.94
CA GLN A 4 18.32 8.07 3.93
C GLN A 4 18.06 8.75 5.26
N LEU A 5 16.98 8.32 5.92
CA LEU A 5 16.69 8.76 7.27
C LEU A 5 17.74 8.24 8.24
N PRO A 6 18.01 8.95 9.34
CA PRO A 6 18.87 8.42 10.38
C PRO A 6 18.39 7.06 10.86
N ALA A 7 19.33 6.25 11.35
CA ALA A 7 19.02 4.87 11.77
C ALA A 7 17.89 4.82 12.80
N SER A 8 17.89 5.75 13.77
CA SER A 8 16.84 5.77 14.79
C SER A 8 15.47 6.06 14.17
N ASP A 9 15.41 6.97 13.19
CA ASP A 9 14.16 7.31 12.54
C ASP A 9 13.66 6.17 11.67
N ARG A 10 14.58 5.46 10.99
CA ARG A 10 14.20 4.30 10.20
C ARG A 10 13.62 3.20 11.08
N LYS A 11 14.18 3.02 12.28
CA LYS A 11 13.67 2.02 13.20
C LYS A 11 12.25 2.35 13.65
N VAL A 12 12.02 3.62 14.01
CA VAL A 12 10.70 4.08 14.42
C VAL A 12 9.69 3.88 13.29
N PHE A 13 10.09 4.24 12.08
CA PHE A 13 9.20 4.13 10.93
C PHE A 13 8.87 2.67 10.63
N ARG A 14 9.86 1.78 10.65
CA ARG A 14 9.61 0.36 10.43
C ARG A 14 8.70 -0.23 11.51
N GLN A 15 8.86 0.22 12.74
CA GLN A 15 8.01 -0.24 13.83
C GLN A 15 6.57 0.20 13.60
N ALA A 16 6.37 1.43 13.15
CA ALA A 16 5.04 1.93 12.82
C ALA A 16 4.41 1.10 11.70
N LEU A 17 5.17 0.75 10.68
CA LEU A 17 4.67 -0.10 9.60
C LEU A 17 4.27 -1.48 10.10
N ARG A 18 5.05 -2.06 11.01
CA ARG A 18 4.69 -3.35 11.60
C ARG A 18 3.40 -3.26 12.39
N GLU A 19 3.22 -2.16 13.14
CA GLU A 19 2.01 -1.96 13.91
C GLU A 19 0.79 -1.82 12.99
N VAL A 20 0.93 -1.09 11.89
CA VAL A 20 -0.15 -0.96 10.93
C VAL A 20 -0.53 -2.32 10.35
N ARG A 21 0.46 -3.15 10.02
CA ARG A 21 0.18 -4.49 9.52
C ARG A 21 -0.54 -5.34 10.54
N ARG A 22 -0.13 -5.24 11.80
CA ARG A 22 -0.79 -6.00 12.88
C ARG A 22 -2.23 -5.55 13.06
N GLU A 23 -2.45 -4.24 13.09
CA GLU A 23 -3.79 -3.66 13.23
C GLU A 23 -4.67 -3.99 12.04
N SER A 24 -4.06 -4.19 10.89
CA SER A 24 -4.78 -4.37 9.63
C SER A 24 -4.91 -5.82 9.21
N ARG A 25 -4.58 -6.75 10.10
CA ARG A 25 -4.53 -8.17 9.73
C ARG A 25 -5.85 -8.65 9.11
N ALA A 26 -6.96 -8.31 9.73
CA ALA A 26 -8.27 -8.74 9.22
C ALA A 26 -8.54 -8.13 7.85
N VAL A 27 -8.16 -6.86 7.66
CA VAL A 27 -8.34 -6.19 6.37
C VAL A 27 -7.46 -6.82 5.30
N ILE A 28 -6.22 -7.17 5.65
CA ILE A 28 -5.30 -7.83 4.72
C ILE A 28 -5.87 -9.17 4.28
N LEU A 29 -6.37 -9.95 5.23
CA LEU A 29 -6.95 -11.26 4.93
C LEU A 29 -8.20 -11.13 4.06
N ASP A 30 -9.04 -10.14 4.34
CA ASP A 30 -10.22 -9.91 3.53
C ASP A 30 -9.85 -9.55 2.09
N GLY A 31 -8.84 -8.71 1.91
CA GLY A 31 -8.36 -8.37 0.57
C GLY A 31 -7.82 -9.57 -0.18
N GLN A 32 -7.07 -10.42 0.50
CA GLN A 32 -6.53 -11.64 -0.11
C GLN A 32 -7.66 -12.58 -0.50
N GLN A 33 -8.66 -12.74 0.36
CA GLN A 33 -9.79 -13.59 0.06
C GLN A 33 -10.60 -13.04 -1.11
N ALA A 34 -10.78 -11.73 -1.17
CA ALA A 34 -11.49 -11.10 -2.27
C ALA A 34 -10.78 -11.35 -3.61
N ARG A 35 -9.45 -11.29 -3.61
CA ARG A 35 -8.68 -11.57 -4.83
C ARG A 35 -8.79 -13.02 -5.25
N ARG A 36 -8.79 -13.94 -4.29
CA ARG A 36 -8.99 -15.36 -4.61
C ARG A 36 -10.38 -15.61 -5.18
N GLU A 37 -11.38 -14.95 -4.61
CA GLU A 37 -12.75 -15.06 -5.11
C GLU A 37 -12.85 -14.54 -6.53
N ALA A 38 -12.22 -13.41 -6.82
CA ALA A 38 -12.19 -12.85 -8.18
C ALA A 38 -11.53 -13.83 -9.16
N ALA A 39 -10.41 -14.44 -8.74
CA ALA A 39 -9.73 -15.42 -9.58
C ALA A 39 -10.61 -16.63 -9.85
N ASN A 40 -11.32 -17.11 -8.84
CA ASN A 40 -12.24 -18.24 -9.01
C ASN A 40 -13.38 -17.90 -9.96
N LEU A 41 -13.93 -16.70 -9.83
CA LEU A 41 -15.02 -16.28 -10.70
C LEU A 41 -14.59 -16.21 -12.15
N LEU A 42 -13.37 -15.74 -12.39
CA LEU A 42 -12.83 -15.66 -13.76
C LEU A 42 -12.64 -17.04 -14.38
N GLN A 43 -12.51 -18.07 -13.59
CA GLN A 43 -12.27 -19.42 -14.09
C GLN A 43 -13.56 -20.22 -14.29
N GLN A 44 -14.71 -19.66 -13.97
CA GLN A 44 -15.97 -20.37 -14.15
C GLN A 44 -16.39 -20.40 -15.62
N PRO A 45 -17.06 -21.46 -16.06
CA PRO A 45 -17.54 -21.51 -17.45
C PRO A 45 -18.44 -20.36 -17.83
N THR A 46 -19.27 -19.89 -16.89
CA THR A 46 -20.11 -18.71 -17.08
C THR A 46 -19.66 -17.66 -16.09
N LEU A 47 -19.29 -16.50 -16.60
CA LEU A 47 -18.80 -15.43 -15.74
C LEU A 47 -19.96 -14.70 -15.07
N ASP A 48 -19.90 -14.58 -13.75
CA ASP A 48 -20.78 -13.70 -13.00
C ASP A 48 -20.09 -12.36 -12.86
N ALA A 49 -20.38 -11.46 -13.79
CA ALA A 49 -19.69 -10.16 -13.84
C ALA A 49 -19.97 -9.30 -12.60
N ASN A 50 -21.19 -9.36 -12.09
CA ASN A 50 -21.53 -8.57 -10.89
C ASN A 50 -20.78 -9.06 -9.67
N ALA A 51 -20.68 -10.36 -9.50
CA ALA A 51 -19.91 -10.93 -8.40
C ALA A 51 -18.43 -10.59 -8.53
N LEU A 52 -17.90 -10.62 -9.75
CA LEU A 52 -16.52 -10.26 -10.00
C LEU A 52 -16.25 -8.80 -9.62
N ALA A 53 -17.15 -7.91 -10.05
CA ALA A 53 -17.00 -6.49 -9.72
C ALA A 53 -17.02 -6.27 -8.21
N ALA A 54 -17.90 -6.98 -7.49
CA ALA A 54 -17.99 -6.86 -6.04
C ALA A 54 -16.72 -7.36 -5.35
N ALA A 55 -16.15 -8.46 -5.83
CA ALA A 55 -14.92 -8.99 -5.26
C ALA A 55 -13.75 -8.03 -5.47
N LEU A 56 -13.65 -7.46 -6.66
CA LEU A 56 -12.59 -6.49 -6.93
C LEU A 56 -12.75 -5.22 -6.13
N GLU A 57 -13.98 -4.80 -5.89
CA GLU A 57 -14.24 -3.64 -5.03
C GLU A 57 -13.80 -3.90 -3.60
N ARG A 58 -14.11 -5.09 -3.08
CA ARG A 58 -13.65 -5.46 -1.74
C ARG A 58 -12.13 -5.41 -1.65
N ALA A 59 -11.43 -5.91 -2.66
CA ALA A 59 -9.97 -5.88 -2.68
C ALA A 59 -9.45 -4.45 -2.69
N ARG A 60 -10.05 -3.58 -3.52
CA ARG A 60 -9.65 -2.16 -3.55
C ARG A 60 -9.87 -1.47 -2.21
N ASN A 61 -11.00 -1.76 -1.57
CA ASN A 61 -11.32 -1.14 -0.29
C ASN A 61 -10.33 -1.58 0.79
N ALA A 62 -9.93 -2.85 0.77
CA ALA A 62 -8.92 -3.34 1.71
C ALA A 62 -7.60 -2.63 1.50
N ASP A 63 -7.15 -2.50 0.25
CA ASP A 63 -5.91 -1.81 -0.07
C ASP A 63 -5.97 -0.34 0.34
N ALA A 64 -7.10 0.31 0.09
CA ALA A 64 -7.26 1.72 0.44
C ALA A 64 -7.22 1.93 1.95
N THR A 65 -7.81 1.02 2.71
CA THR A 65 -7.80 1.10 4.17
C THR A 65 -6.37 1.00 4.70
N ILE A 66 -5.60 0.04 4.18
CA ILE A 66 -4.21 -0.14 4.60
C ILE A 66 -3.38 1.08 4.24
N ARG A 67 -3.54 1.58 3.01
CA ARG A 67 -2.82 2.77 2.57
C ARG A 67 -3.15 3.97 3.44
N SER A 68 -4.41 4.16 3.78
CA SER A 68 -4.84 5.27 4.62
C SER A 68 -4.18 5.20 6.01
N ARG A 69 -4.10 4.01 6.58
CA ARG A 69 -3.45 3.82 7.88
C ARG A 69 -1.95 4.11 7.80
N LEU A 70 -1.30 3.68 6.72
CA LEU A 70 0.11 3.97 6.52
C LEU A 70 0.35 5.47 6.37
N GLU A 71 -0.50 6.13 5.60
CA GLU A 71 -0.39 7.57 5.40
C GLU A 71 -0.58 8.33 6.72
N GLN A 72 -1.49 7.86 7.54
CA GLN A 72 -1.70 8.47 8.85
C GLN A 72 -0.44 8.35 9.71
N ARG A 73 0.24 7.20 9.67
CA ARG A 73 1.49 7.06 10.41
C ARG A 73 2.59 7.95 9.85
N ILE A 74 2.62 8.16 8.53
CA ILE A 74 3.56 9.08 7.92
C ILE A 74 3.32 10.49 8.42
N VAL A 75 2.06 10.91 8.50
CA VAL A 75 1.71 12.24 9.01
C VAL A 75 2.18 12.39 10.45
N GLU A 76 1.90 11.39 11.28
CA GLU A 76 2.30 11.44 12.69
C GLU A 76 3.81 11.50 12.84
N PHE A 77 4.53 10.73 12.05
CA PHE A 77 5.98 10.74 12.08
C PHE A 77 6.52 12.10 11.64
N ALA A 78 6.00 12.64 10.54
CA ALA A 78 6.45 13.91 10.01
C ALA A 78 6.17 15.07 10.98
N ALA A 79 5.05 14.99 11.68
CA ALA A 79 4.66 16.05 12.61
C ALA A 79 5.66 16.21 13.75
N SER A 80 6.37 15.14 14.10
CA SER A 80 7.35 15.17 15.19
C SER A 80 8.79 15.18 14.68
N SER A 81 9.00 15.30 13.37
CA SER A 81 10.35 15.22 12.79
C SER A 81 10.89 16.60 12.45
N PRO A 82 12.21 16.82 12.61
CA PRO A 82 12.83 18.08 12.16
C PRO A 82 12.81 18.21 10.65
N LEU A 83 13.03 19.42 10.17
CA LEU A 83 12.91 19.72 8.75
C LEU A 83 13.80 18.84 7.88
N ASP A 84 15.04 18.58 8.30
CA ASP A 84 15.94 17.77 7.49
C ASP A 84 15.41 16.36 7.29
N ASP A 85 14.83 15.77 8.34
CA ASP A 85 14.25 14.44 8.24
C ASP A 85 13.01 14.43 7.35
N ARG A 86 12.22 15.51 7.42
CA ARG A 86 11.05 15.62 6.54
C ARG A 86 11.45 15.74 5.07
N LYS A 87 12.58 16.38 4.78
CA LYS A 87 13.08 16.45 3.41
C LYS A 87 13.46 15.09 2.89
N LEU A 88 14.09 14.26 3.72
CA LEU A 88 14.44 12.91 3.35
C LEU A 88 13.19 12.06 3.13
N LEU A 89 12.18 12.27 3.94
CA LEU A 89 10.91 11.59 3.80
C LEU A 89 10.23 11.98 2.47
N ALA A 90 10.30 13.26 2.10
CA ALA A 90 9.75 13.73 0.84
C ALA A 90 10.43 13.04 -0.35
N ASP A 91 11.76 12.91 -0.29
CA ASP A 91 12.50 12.20 -1.34
C ASP A 91 12.07 10.75 -1.45
N ALA A 92 11.88 10.09 -0.31
CA ALA A 92 11.45 8.70 -0.29
C ALA A 92 10.05 8.55 -0.89
N LEU A 93 9.15 9.47 -0.60
CA LEU A 93 7.80 9.46 -1.17
C LEU A 93 7.84 9.59 -2.68
N LEU A 94 8.65 10.50 -3.19
CA LEU A 94 8.76 10.70 -4.64
C LEU A 94 9.33 9.47 -5.33
N ARG A 95 10.31 8.81 -4.72
CA ARG A 95 10.86 7.58 -5.28
C ARG A 95 9.83 6.46 -5.27
N HIS A 96 9.04 6.37 -4.21
CA HIS A 96 7.98 5.37 -4.10
C HIS A 96 6.93 5.55 -5.20
N VAL A 97 6.51 6.77 -5.43
CA VAL A 97 5.56 7.07 -6.51
C VAL A 97 6.12 6.62 -7.86
N GLY A 98 7.40 6.89 -8.11
CA GLY A 98 8.03 6.45 -9.34
C GLY A 98 8.03 4.94 -9.51
N ARG A 99 8.27 4.21 -8.43
CA ARG A 99 8.27 2.74 -8.50
C ARG A 99 6.91 2.16 -8.79
N GLN A 100 5.85 2.84 -8.36
CA GLN A 100 4.50 2.34 -8.51
C GLN A 100 3.84 2.83 -9.79
N ARG A 101 4.56 3.57 -10.60
CA ARG A 101 4.03 4.02 -11.87
C ARG A 101 3.69 2.80 -12.73
N PRO A 102 2.55 2.83 -13.44
CA PRO A 102 2.19 1.69 -14.30
C PRO A 102 3.29 1.42 -15.31
N ILE A 103 3.49 0.14 -15.61
CA ILE A 103 4.44 -0.26 -16.63
C ILE A 103 3.88 0.18 -17.97
N PRO A 104 4.66 0.90 -18.78
CA PRO A 104 4.17 1.25 -20.12
C PRO A 104 3.85 -0.01 -20.89
N ALA A 105 2.81 0.09 -21.61
CA ALA A 105 2.40 -1.05 -22.43
C ALA A 105 3.55 -1.39 -23.36
N LYS A 106 3.94 -2.05 -23.18
CA LYS A 106 4.91 -2.26 -23.66
C LYS A 106 5.00 -2.78 -24.69
N ASN A 107 4.97 -2.51 -24.56
CA ASN A 107 5.11 -2.63 -25.08
C ASN A 107 5.04 -3.01 -26.09
N THR A 108 4.93 -2.77 -26.48
CA THR A 108 4.79 -2.88 -27.33
C THR A 108 5.17 -2.96 -28.28
N PRO A 109 5.30 -3.03 -28.81
CA PRO A 109 5.62 -2.91 -29.92
C PRO A 109 5.35 -3.01 -30.61
#